data_4fd5fd04efda82e5f7a6838a23f54fd2
#
_entry.id   4fd5fd04efda82e5f7a6838a23f54fd2
#
_cell.length_a   1.000
_cell.length_b   1.000
_cell.length_c   1.000
_cell.angle_alpha   90.00
_cell.angle_beta   90.00
_cell.angle_gamma   90.00
#
_symmetry.space_group_name_H-M   'P 1'
#
loop_
_entity.id
_entity.type
_entity.pdbx_description
1 polymer ?
#
loop_
_entity_poly.entity_id
_entity_poly.type
_entity_poly.pdbx_seq_one_letter_code
_entity_poly.pdbx_strand_id
1 'polypeptide(L)'
;MNQPSFSRRPDIGERVRVSFEFFPPKTAEMETRLWDTVKRLEPLQPHFVSVTYGAGGSTRERTLRIVRRIIAETGLAPAAHLTCVDASRAEVDEVIASFLQAGVTRFVALRGDPSAGVGATYEPHPDGYTNGAELTAALQ
;
A
#
# COMPACT_ATOMS: atom_id res chain seq x y z
N MET A 1 -24.78 -31.40 19.49
CA MET A 1 -24.55 -30.43 18.42
C MET A 1 -24.14 -29.09 19.06
N ASN A 2 -22.85 -28.81 19.07
CA ASN A 2 -22.32 -27.55 19.62
C ASN A 2 -22.46 -26.45 18.57
N GLN A 3 -23.29 -25.47 18.84
CA GLN A 3 -23.31 -24.24 18.03
C GLN A 3 -22.07 -23.41 18.37
N PRO A 4 -21.33 -22.88 17.37
CA PRO A 4 -20.26 -21.95 17.65
C PRO A 4 -20.87 -20.68 18.22
N SER A 5 -20.47 -20.33 19.46
CA SER A 5 -20.86 -19.08 20.10
C SER A 5 -20.16 -17.89 19.42
N PHE A 6 -20.81 -17.28 18.45
CA PHE A 6 -20.49 -15.95 17.96
C PHE A 6 -21.01 -14.91 18.98
N SER A 7 -20.36 -14.78 20.11
CA SER A 7 -20.67 -13.68 21.05
C SER A 7 -19.44 -13.23 21.82
N ARG A 8 -18.51 -12.62 21.13
CA ARG A 8 -17.81 -11.48 21.71
C ARG A 8 -18.17 -10.26 20.89
N ARG A 9 -19.21 -9.54 21.34
CA ARG A 9 -19.34 -8.14 20.96
C ARG A 9 -18.04 -7.49 21.40
N PRO A 10 -17.32 -6.77 20.51
CA PRO A 10 -16.15 -6.01 20.95
C PRO A 10 -16.60 -5.10 22.09
N ASP A 11 -15.80 -5.08 23.15
CA ASP A 11 -16.03 -4.20 24.29
C ASP A 11 -16.20 -2.78 23.75
N ILE A 12 -17.31 -2.11 24.09
CA ILE A 12 -17.70 -0.81 23.54
C ILE A 12 -16.66 0.29 23.86
N GLY A 13 -15.61 -0.03 24.59
CA GLY A 13 -14.48 0.82 24.92
C GLY A 13 -13.34 0.85 23.88
N GLU A 14 -13.19 -0.15 23.03
CA GLU A 14 -12.20 -0.13 21.95
C GLU A 14 -12.80 0.49 20.68
N ARG A 15 -12.37 1.71 20.37
CA ARG A 15 -12.73 2.34 19.08
C ARG A 15 -12.21 1.48 17.94
N VAL A 16 -13.09 1.07 17.05
CA VAL A 16 -12.72 0.41 15.80
C VAL A 16 -11.76 1.32 15.04
N ARG A 17 -10.57 0.80 14.71
CA ARG A 17 -9.61 1.52 13.87
C ARG A 17 -9.97 1.31 12.42
N VAL A 18 -10.16 2.37 11.68
CA VAL A 18 -10.52 2.35 10.26
C VAL A 18 -9.34 2.86 9.44
N SER A 19 -9.07 2.21 8.32
CA SER A 19 -8.17 2.67 7.27
C SER A 19 -8.88 2.62 5.92
N PHE A 20 -8.42 3.41 4.97
CA PHE A 20 -8.91 3.40 3.60
C PHE A 20 -7.77 3.09 2.64
N GLU A 21 -8.10 2.37 1.57
CA GLU A 21 -7.17 2.04 0.51
C GLU A 21 -7.57 2.75 -0.77
N PHE A 22 -6.60 3.37 -1.44
CA PHE A 22 -6.78 4.09 -2.69
C PHE A 22 -5.98 3.42 -3.81
N PHE A 23 -6.54 3.49 -5.01
CA PHE A 23 -5.87 3.06 -6.24
C PHE A 23 -5.28 4.28 -6.96
N PRO A 24 -4.02 4.22 -7.44
CA PRO A 24 -3.44 5.33 -8.18
C PRO A 24 -4.23 5.58 -9.48
N PRO A 25 -4.66 6.83 -9.71
CA PRO A 25 -5.53 7.17 -10.83
C PRO A 25 -4.79 7.04 -12.16
N LYS A 26 -5.52 6.64 -13.22
CA LYS A 26 -4.98 6.50 -14.58
C LYS A 26 -5.20 7.74 -15.44
N THR A 27 -6.20 8.56 -15.10
CA THR A 27 -6.58 9.77 -15.84
C THR A 27 -6.71 10.96 -14.89
N ALA A 28 -6.69 12.18 -15.44
CA ALA A 28 -6.89 13.41 -14.68
C ALA A 28 -8.27 13.45 -13.98
N GLU A 29 -9.31 12.93 -14.64
CA GLU A 29 -10.66 12.86 -14.07
C GLU A 29 -10.69 11.90 -12.85
N MET A 30 -10.03 10.74 -12.97
CA MET A 30 -9.91 9.81 -11.85
C MET A 30 -9.10 10.43 -10.71
N GLU A 31 -8.08 11.24 -11.00
CA GLU A 31 -7.31 11.94 -9.98
C GLU A 31 -8.15 12.99 -9.23
N THR A 32 -8.97 13.75 -9.96
CA THR A 32 -9.92 14.69 -9.36
C THR A 32 -10.90 13.98 -8.43
N ARG A 33 -11.50 12.87 -8.88
CA ARG A 33 -12.42 12.07 -8.05
C ARG A 33 -11.74 11.47 -6.81
N LEU A 34 -10.52 10.97 -6.99
CA LEU A 34 -9.73 10.48 -5.86
C LEU A 34 -9.51 11.60 -4.85
N TRP A 35 -9.14 12.80 -5.32
CA TRP A 35 -8.85 13.92 -4.44
C TRP A 35 -10.08 14.39 -3.68
N ASP A 36 -11.22 14.49 -4.35
CA ASP A 36 -12.51 14.79 -3.70
C ASP A 36 -12.85 13.75 -2.62
N THR A 37 -12.56 12.48 -2.90
CA THR A 37 -12.76 11.39 -1.93
C THR A 37 -11.82 11.53 -0.74
N VAL A 38 -10.53 11.77 -0.97
CA VAL A 38 -9.53 12.00 0.09
C VAL A 38 -9.98 13.14 1.00
N LYS A 39 -10.40 14.27 0.43
CA LYS A 39 -10.87 15.43 1.19
C LYS A 39 -12.13 15.16 1.99
N ARG A 40 -13.02 14.30 1.52
CA ARG A 40 -14.22 13.87 2.26
C ARG A 40 -13.93 12.91 3.40
N LEU A 41 -12.88 12.09 3.25
CA LEU A 41 -12.48 11.10 4.25
C LEU A 41 -11.54 11.67 5.31
N GLU A 42 -10.79 12.71 4.99
CA GLU A 42 -9.84 13.35 5.91
C GLU A 42 -10.47 13.75 7.26
N PRO A 43 -11.66 14.37 7.32
CA PRO A 43 -12.30 14.73 8.59
C PRO A 43 -12.69 13.55 9.48
N LEU A 44 -12.79 12.33 8.90
CA LEU A 44 -13.08 11.11 9.65
C LEU A 44 -11.88 10.60 10.45
N GLN A 45 -10.70 11.20 10.26
CA GLN A 45 -9.46 10.86 10.95
C GLN A 45 -9.16 9.36 10.95
N PRO A 46 -9.05 8.72 9.77
CA PRO A 46 -8.69 7.31 9.69
C PRO A 46 -7.31 7.08 10.33
N HIS A 47 -7.08 5.87 10.82
CA HIS A 47 -5.81 5.53 11.44
C HIS A 47 -4.63 5.67 10.47
N PHE A 48 -4.83 5.30 9.24
CA PHE A 48 -3.96 5.56 8.10
C PHE A 48 -4.76 5.42 6.79
N VAL A 49 -4.16 5.82 5.70
CA VAL A 49 -4.62 5.49 4.35
C VAL A 49 -3.53 4.76 3.61
N SER A 50 -3.87 3.88 2.67
CA SER A 50 -2.87 3.21 1.84
C SER A 50 -3.09 3.50 0.36
N VAL A 51 -2.02 3.47 -0.42
CA VAL A 51 -2.07 3.63 -1.86
C VAL A 51 -1.45 2.40 -2.50
N THR A 52 -2.24 1.73 -3.34
CA THR A 52 -1.81 0.48 -3.98
C THR A 52 -0.69 0.71 -4.99
N TYR A 53 0.04 -0.36 -5.24
CA TYR A 53 1.17 -0.42 -6.16
C TYR A 53 0.91 -1.52 -7.18
N GLY A 54 0.95 -1.19 -8.46
CA GLY A 54 0.67 -2.16 -9.53
C GLY A 54 1.78 -3.16 -9.73
N ALA A 55 1.42 -4.34 -10.22
CA ALA A 55 2.35 -5.39 -10.58
C ALA A 55 3.47 -4.88 -11.51
N GLY A 56 4.70 -5.36 -11.29
CA GLY A 56 5.86 -4.98 -12.10
C GLY A 56 6.23 -3.50 -12.06
N GLY A 57 5.81 -2.76 -11.03
CA GLY A 57 6.16 -1.33 -10.89
C GLY A 57 5.43 -0.39 -11.85
N SER A 58 4.45 -0.87 -12.60
CA SER A 58 3.72 -0.09 -13.63
C SER A 58 3.02 1.17 -13.11
N THR A 59 2.83 1.28 -11.82
CA THR A 59 2.18 2.43 -11.17
C THR A 59 3.11 3.20 -10.23
N ARG A 60 4.42 2.87 -10.19
CA ARG A 60 5.41 3.45 -9.26
C ARG A 60 5.30 4.97 -9.16
N GLU A 61 5.44 5.66 -10.28
CA GLU A 61 5.42 7.14 -10.30
C GLU A 61 4.06 7.71 -9.88
N ARG A 62 2.98 7.05 -10.31
CA ARG A 62 1.62 7.48 -9.93
C ARG A 62 1.38 7.29 -8.44
N THR A 63 1.77 6.16 -7.89
CA THR A 63 1.66 5.89 -6.45
C THR A 63 2.47 6.91 -5.65
N LEU A 64 3.73 7.13 -6.03
CA LEU A 64 4.60 8.11 -5.37
C LEU A 64 4.02 9.53 -5.44
N ARG A 65 3.48 9.93 -6.59
CA ARG A 65 2.85 11.25 -6.76
C ARG A 65 1.65 11.43 -5.83
N ILE A 66 0.76 10.43 -5.76
CA ILE A 66 -0.42 10.50 -4.89
C ILE A 66 -0.03 10.50 -3.41
N VAL A 67 0.92 9.67 -3.02
CA VAL A 67 1.41 9.63 -1.65
C VAL A 67 2.03 10.97 -1.24
N ARG A 68 2.88 11.56 -2.10
CA ARG A 68 3.45 12.90 -1.87
C ARG A 68 2.37 13.97 -1.70
N ARG A 69 1.35 13.90 -2.55
CA ARG A 69 0.23 14.85 -2.48
C ARG A 69 -0.57 14.70 -1.20
N ILE A 70 -0.85 13.47 -0.74
CA ILE A 70 -1.51 13.22 0.54
C ILE A 70 -0.70 13.83 1.69
N ILE A 71 0.62 13.60 1.72
CA ILE A 71 1.50 14.15 2.77
C ILE A 71 1.50 15.68 2.74
N ALA A 72 1.57 16.30 1.56
CA ALA A 72 1.70 17.73 1.41
C ALA A 72 0.40 18.50 1.68
N GLU A 73 -0.75 17.94 1.35
CA GLU A 73 -2.04 18.64 1.29
C GLU A 73 -3.06 18.16 2.32
N THR A 74 -2.72 17.15 3.14
CA THR A 74 -3.64 16.60 4.16
C THR A 74 -2.94 16.30 5.47
N GLY A 75 -3.73 16.07 6.54
CA GLY A 75 -3.22 15.53 7.81
C GLY A 75 -3.19 14.00 7.88
N LEU A 76 -3.44 13.32 6.76
CA LEU A 76 -3.49 11.86 6.73
C LEU A 76 -2.09 11.24 6.73
N ALA A 77 -1.98 10.05 7.31
CA ALA A 77 -0.74 9.26 7.34
C ALA A 77 -0.79 8.18 6.24
N PRO A 78 -0.12 8.37 5.08
CA PRO A 78 -0.13 7.38 4.02
C PRO A 78 0.82 6.23 4.28
N ALA A 79 0.36 5.01 3.92
CA ALA A 79 1.18 3.83 3.75
C ALA A 79 1.33 3.53 2.25
N ALA A 80 2.55 3.36 1.77
CA ALA A 80 2.79 2.97 0.40
C ALA A 80 2.82 1.45 0.27
N HIS A 81 2.10 0.89 -0.69
CA HIS A 81 2.29 -0.50 -1.06
C HIS A 81 3.63 -0.66 -1.78
N LEU A 82 4.29 -1.77 -1.53
CA LEU A 82 5.58 -2.12 -2.12
C LEU A 82 5.59 -3.59 -2.46
N THR A 83 6.01 -3.94 -3.66
CA THR A 83 6.14 -5.33 -4.11
C THR A 83 7.57 -5.62 -4.52
N CYS A 84 8.00 -6.88 -4.39
CA CYS A 84 9.32 -7.34 -4.81
C CYS A 84 9.30 -8.23 -6.05
N VAL A 85 8.12 -8.54 -6.58
CA VAL A 85 7.99 -9.36 -7.79
C VAL A 85 8.67 -8.70 -8.98
N ASP A 86 9.33 -9.51 -9.80
CA ASP A 86 9.98 -9.13 -11.06
C ASP A 86 11.02 -7.99 -10.93
N ALA A 87 11.59 -7.77 -9.74
CA ALA A 87 12.53 -6.69 -9.47
C ALA A 87 13.75 -7.19 -8.69
N SER A 88 14.92 -6.63 -9.01
CA SER A 88 16.13 -6.83 -8.22
C SER A 88 16.04 -6.09 -6.88
N ARG A 89 16.87 -6.47 -5.91
CA ARG A 89 16.97 -5.75 -4.61
C ARG A 89 17.32 -4.30 -4.83
N ALA A 90 18.27 -4.00 -5.72
CA ALA A 90 18.68 -2.63 -6.00
C ALA A 90 17.51 -1.77 -6.50
N GLU A 91 16.69 -2.28 -7.41
CA GLU A 91 15.49 -1.57 -7.90
C GLU A 91 14.46 -1.35 -6.79
N VAL A 92 14.23 -2.35 -5.95
CA VAL A 92 13.31 -2.21 -4.80
C VAL A 92 13.85 -1.19 -3.80
N ASP A 93 15.14 -1.22 -3.49
CA ASP A 93 15.79 -0.31 -2.54
C ASP A 93 15.74 1.14 -3.03
N GLU A 94 15.90 1.39 -4.35
CA GLU A 94 15.70 2.71 -4.95
C GLU A 94 14.26 3.21 -4.77
N VAL A 95 13.28 2.32 -4.91
CA VAL A 95 11.87 2.66 -4.67
C VAL A 95 11.64 3.02 -3.21
N ILE A 96 12.17 2.22 -2.29
CA ILE A 96 12.08 2.49 -0.86
C ILE A 96 12.70 3.86 -0.56
N ALA A 97 13.89 4.13 -1.07
CA ALA A 97 14.56 5.42 -0.88
C ALA A 97 13.70 6.59 -1.39
N SER A 98 13.05 6.43 -2.54
CA SER A 98 12.16 7.46 -3.11
C SER A 98 10.94 7.73 -2.24
N PHE A 99 10.35 6.70 -1.64
CA PHE A 99 9.23 6.85 -0.70
C PHE A 99 9.68 7.47 0.62
N LEU A 100 10.81 7.04 1.17
CA LEU A 100 11.37 7.63 2.40
C LEU A 100 11.69 9.13 2.21
N GLN A 101 12.28 9.52 1.08
CA GLN A 101 12.53 10.92 0.73
C GLN A 101 11.23 11.73 0.58
N ALA A 102 10.14 11.08 0.19
CA ALA A 102 8.82 11.70 0.14
C ALA A 102 8.16 11.86 1.51
N GLY A 103 8.76 11.33 2.58
CA GLY A 103 8.22 11.37 3.94
C GLY A 103 7.34 10.18 4.31
N VAL A 104 7.32 9.12 3.50
CA VAL A 104 6.61 7.88 3.82
C VAL A 104 7.36 7.16 4.95
N THR A 105 6.62 6.76 5.98
CA THR A 105 7.16 6.00 7.12
C THR A 105 6.47 4.66 7.33
N ARG A 106 5.50 4.33 6.47
CA ARG A 106 4.69 3.10 6.57
C ARG A 106 4.62 2.43 5.22
N PHE A 107 4.83 1.13 5.21
CA PHE A 107 4.75 0.31 4.01
C PHE A 107 3.81 -0.87 4.20
N VAL A 108 3.12 -1.24 3.12
CA VAL A 108 2.44 -2.53 2.99
C VAL A 108 3.32 -3.39 2.07
N ALA A 109 4.17 -4.20 2.68
CA ALA A 109 5.13 -5.04 1.97
C ALA A 109 4.46 -6.32 1.48
N LEU A 110 4.49 -6.54 0.18
CA LEU A 110 3.84 -7.65 -0.51
C LEU A 110 4.83 -8.34 -1.45
N ARG A 111 4.63 -9.63 -1.70
CA ARG A 111 5.37 -10.30 -2.77
C ARG A 111 5.05 -9.69 -4.14
N GLY A 112 3.78 -9.42 -4.39
CA GLY A 112 3.22 -9.06 -5.68
C GLY A 112 2.84 -10.30 -6.52
N ASP A 113 2.06 -10.06 -7.58
CA ASP A 113 1.68 -11.09 -8.54
C ASP A 113 2.65 -11.07 -9.74
N PRO A 114 2.97 -12.24 -10.32
CA PRO A 114 3.79 -12.30 -11.51
C PRO A 114 3.21 -11.49 -12.67
N SER A 115 4.07 -10.91 -13.51
CA SER A 115 3.65 -10.14 -14.71
C SER A 115 2.85 -10.98 -15.70
N ALA A 116 3.02 -12.31 -15.68
CA ALA A 116 2.23 -13.27 -16.48
C ALA A 116 0.78 -13.42 -15.98
N GLY A 117 0.41 -12.80 -14.88
CA GLY A 117 -0.95 -12.75 -14.36
C GLY A 117 -1.20 -13.62 -13.12
N VAL A 118 -2.40 -13.46 -12.56
CA VAL A 118 -2.86 -14.21 -11.38
C VAL A 118 -2.96 -15.70 -11.73
N GLY A 119 -2.30 -16.55 -10.93
CA GLY A 119 -2.25 -18.00 -11.14
C GLY A 119 -1.04 -18.49 -11.94
N ALA A 120 -0.20 -17.60 -12.46
CA ALA A 120 1.09 -18.01 -13.03
C ALA A 120 2.05 -18.49 -11.92
N THR A 121 2.98 -19.38 -12.30
CA THR A 121 4.03 -19.83 -11.38
C THR A 121 4.90 -18.64 -10.98
N TYR A 122 5.05 -18.42 -9.67
CA TYR A 122 5.93 -17.39 -9.16
C TYR A 122 7.38 -17.85 -9.21
N GLU A 123 8.22 -17.09 -9.88
CA GLU A 123 9.67 -17.25 -9.85
C GLU A 123 10.27 -15.92 -9.35
N PRO A 124 11.01 -15.93 -8.22
CA PRO A 124 11.65 -14.71 -7.74
C PRO A 124 12.76 -14.28 -8.72
N HIS A 125 12.95 -12.97 -8.84
CA HIS A 125 14.11 -12.44 -9.56
C HIS A 125 15.41 -12.99 -8.93
N PRO A 126 16.41 -13.44 -9.71
CA PRO A 126 17.64 -14.05 -9.18
C PRO A 126 18.35 -13.18 -8.12
N ASP A 127 18.36 -11.87 -8.34
CA ASP A 127 18.96 -10.89 -7.43
C ASP A 127 17.90 -10.14 -6.61
N GLY A 128 16.67 -10.68 -6.52
CA GLY A 128 15.54 -10.02 -5.85
C GLY A 128 15.30 -10.48 -4.42
N TYR A 129 14.32 -9.86 -3.77
CA TYR A 129 13.71 -10.40 -2.56
C TYR A 129 12.78 -11.55 -2.93
N THR A 130 12.94 -12.68 -2.26
CA THR A 130 12.21 -13.90 -2.61
C THR A 130 10.71 -13.83 -2.33
N ASN A 131 10.32 -13.06 -1.30
CA ASN A 131 8.95 -12.96 -0.84
C ASN A 131 8.72 -11.73 0.05
N GLY A 132 7.46 -11.51 0.44
CA GLY A 132 7.09 -10.37 1.28
C GLY A 132 7.72 -10.40 2.69
N ALA A 133 8.05 -11.57 3.23
CA ALA A 133 8.69 -11.66 4.54
C ALA A 133 10.14 -11.16 4.48
N GLU A 134 10.88 -11.54 3.45
CA GLU A 134 12.24 -11.05 3.22
C GLU A 134 12.26 -9.54 2.94
N LEU A 135 11.32 -9.05 2.12
CA LEU A 135 11.14 -7.62 1.89
C LEU A 135 10.81 -6.86 3.20
N THR A 136 9.95 -7.42 4.04
CA THR A 136 9.61 -6.81 5.33
C THR A 136 10.82 -6.73 6.25
N ALA A 137 11.67 -7.76 6.28
CA ALA A 137 12.89 -7.75 7.07
C ALA A 137 13.89 -6.66 6.59
N ALA A 138 13.93 -6.39 5.28
CA ALA A 138 14.77 -5.33 4.72
C ALA A 138 14.27 -3.90 5.02
N LEU A 139 13.01 -3.73 5.40
CA LEU A 139 12.40 -2.45 5.76
C LEU A 139 12.60 -2.08 7.25
N GLN A 140 13.14 -2.97 8.06
CA GLN A 140 13.40 -2.78 9.50
C GLN A 140 14.80 -2.22 9.75
#